data_1117c483eec0fbc4a095572f11139ca9
#
_entry.id   1117c483eec0fbc4a095572f11139ca9
#
_cell.length_a   1.000
_cell.length_b   1.000
_cell.length_c   1.000
_cell.angle_alpha   90.00
_cell.angle_beta   90.00
_cell.angle_gamma   90.00
#
_symmetry.space_group_name_H-M   'P 1'
#
loop_
_entity.id
_entity.type
_entity.pdbx_description
1 polymer ?
#
loop_
_entity_poly.entity_id
_entity_poly.type
_entity_poly.pdbx_seq_one_letter_code
_entity_poly.pdbx_strand_id
1 'polypeptide(L)'
;MAHIDPQQSIQRLTVFRAPAKGKKAPAPIEFVRSIGNTVYLLRKGGSGIVAPGDDELMPVLGEAERADYTIDLPPNVADWLTEYADEVDWLQNGKRLILGDERPEEEPNMEGRKDIAYMVKTRWGQGKPYNNNLTIQGAKCLTGCTATALAQIMHYWGVMGYHRGCTELPSYQWSGGRKVEAMPPITVYDYTHMTTGRPKTAAEISAVATLMEYVGKAIKSDFEPGGTGAWPSVFIPLLKSRLRLGNVRQITASSLGNDGFAAAIYDELAAGRPVEMSGRHSNGGHSFVCDGYRASDGKFHINWGWEGDNDGYYAMTALNPGTRTYNAQKSARIGICPAYKLGDANGDGNINVSDVMAVVNSINAKQTSDQTDVNSDGKTDRKDVDAIVDHILGNKKL
;
A
#
# COMPACT_ATOMS: atom_id res chain seq x y z
N MET A 1 13.11 -20.27 24.50
CA MET A 1 13.33 -20.22 23.06
C MET A 1 14.32 -21.28 22.68
N ALA A 2 13.91 -22.25 21.88
CA ALA A 2 14.78 -23.30 21.38
C ALA A 2 14.70 -23.33 19.85
N HIS A 3 15.87 -23.43 19.24
CA HIS A 3 15.96 -23.61 17.80
C HIS A 3 15.24 -24.90 17.38
N ILE A 4 14.38 -24.80 16.39
CA ILE A 4 13.71 -25.94 15.75
C ILE A 4 14.11 -26.01 14.29
N ASP A 5 14.23 -27.24 13.76
CA ASP A 5 14.54 -27.46 12.36
C ASP A 5 13.31 -27.22 11.44
N PRO A 6 13.50 -27.18 10.10
CA PRO A 6 12.40 -26.97 9.17
C PRO A 6 11.27 -27.99 9.27
N GLN A 7 11.56 -29.25 9.61
CA GLN A 7 10.53 -30.29 9.73
C GLN A 7 9.67 -30.07 10.98
N GLN A 8 10.31 -29.71 12.08
CA GLN A 8 9.62 -29.35 13.32
C GLN A 8 8.74 -28.10 13.12
N SER A 9 9.24 -27.11 12.40
CA SER A 9 8.47 -25.91 12.04
C SER A 9 7.23 -26.27 11.18
N ILE A 10 7.39 -27.13 10.17
CA ILE A 10 6.28 -27.64 9.37
C ILE A 10 5.27 -28.42 10.21
N GLN A 11 5.74 -29.23 11.15
CA GLN A 11 4.85 -29.99 12.06
C GLN A 11 4.02 -29.05 12.93
N ARG A 12 4.63 -28.05 13.55
CA ARG A 12 3.92 -27.00 14.33
C ARG A 12 2.86 -26.30 13.48
N LEU A 13 3.23 -25.92 12.26
CA LEU A 13 2.35 -25.26 11.30
C LEU A 13 1.17 -26.15 10.91
N THR A 14 1.40 -27.44 10.73
CA THR A 14 0.36 -28.41 10.39
C THR A 14 -0.64 -28.58 11.54
N VAL A 15 -0.16 -28.62 12.78
CA VAL A 15 -1.00 -28.67 13.98
C VAL A 15 -1.80 -27.37 14.13
N PHE A 16 -1.15 -26.23 14.00
CA PHE A 16 -1.76 -24.90 14.08
C PHE A 16 -2.89 -24.70 13.05
N ARG A 17 -2.76 -25.32 11.87
CA ARG A 17 -3.71 -25.23 10.74
C ARG A 17 -4.55 -26.49 10.54
N ALA A 18 -4.67 -27.32 11.54
CA ALA A 18 -5.45 -28.54 11.42
C ALA A 18 -6.90 -28.23 11.00
N PRO A 19 -7.42 -28.84 9.94
CA PRO A 19 -8.79 -28.58 9.46
C PRO A 19 -9.79 -29.06 10.49
N ALA A 20 -10.91 -28.36 10.62
CA ALA A 20 -12.05 -28.82 11.40
C ALA A 20 -12.52 -30.21 10.89
N LYS A 21 -12.97 -31.07 11.80
CA LYS A 21 -13.45 -32.43 11.47
C LYS A 21 -14.37 -32.42 10.23
N GLY A 22 -14.00 -33.19 9.21
CA GLY A 22 -14.82 -33.38 7.99
C GLY A 22 -14.40 -32.53 6.77
N LYS A 23 -13.36 -31.69 6.85
CA LYS A 23 -12.81 -30.97 5.68
C LYS A 23 -11.67 -31.75 5.02
N LYS A 24 -11.52 -31.58 3.70
CA LYS A 24 -10.42 -32.18 2.90
C LYS A 24 -9.08 -31.80 3.49
N ALA A 25 -8.16 -32.75 3.53
CA ALA A 25 -6.79 -32.51 3.97
C ALA A 25 -6.16 -31.33 3.18
N PRO A 26 -5.50 -30.39 3.85
CA PRO A 26 -4.84 -29.28 3.18
C PRO A 26 -3.68 -29.79 2.30
N ALA A 27 -3.28 -29.01 1.31
CA ALA A 27 -2.08 -29.29 0.51
C ALA A 27 -0.86 -29.45 1.42
N PRO A 28 0.09 -30.34 1.07
CA PRO A 28 1.31 -30.50 1.86
C PRO A 28 2.09 -29.21 1.92
N ILE A 29 2.78 -29.00 3.05
CA ILE A 29 3.71 -27.90 3.25
C ILE A 29 5.12 -28.43 2.99
N GLU A 30 5.86 -27.75 2.13
CA GLU A 30 7.19 -28.14 1.70
C GLU A 30 8.20 -27.08 2.12
N PHE A 31 9.36 -27.50 2.62
CA PHE A 31 10.49 -26.62 2.85
C PHE A 31 11.13 -26.25 1.50
N VAL A 32 11.41 -24.97 1.31
CA VAL A 32 12.08 -24.46 0.10
C VAL A 32 13.50 -24.06 0.41
N ARG A 33 13.71 -23.15 1.35
CA ARG A 33 15.04 -22.72 1.81
C ARG A 33 14.97 -21.99 3.15
N SER A 34 16.11 -21.76 3.78
CA SER A 34 16.23 -20.89 4.94
C SER A 34 16.83 -19.54 4.57
N ILE A 35 16.51 -18.53 5.37
CA ILE A 35 17.18 -17.24 5.45
C ILE A 35 17.92 -17.22 6.78
N GLY A 36 19.24 -17.06 6.73
CA GLY A 36 20.07 -17.41 7.89
C GLY A 36 19.82 -18.87 8.33
N ASN A 37 19.88 -19.10 9.64
CA ASN A 37 19.59 -20.42 10.22
C ASN A 37 18.21 -20.50 10.88
N THR A 38 17.46 -19.42 10.93
CA THR A 38 16.37 -19.21 11.89
C THR A 38 15.05 -18.77 11.27
N VAL A 39 14.98 -18.52 9.95
CA VAL A 39 13.74 -18.26 9.23
C VAL A 39 13.61 -19.22 8.05
N TYR A 40 12.45 -19.85 7.92
CA TYR A 40 12.18 -20.85 6.91
C TYR A 40 11.15 -20.33 5.90
N LEU A 41 11.50 -20.43 4.63
CA LEU A 41 10.60 -20.19 3.52
C LEU A 41 10.00 -21.52 3.10
N LEU A 42 8.69 -21.65 3.27
CA LEU A 42 7.92 -22.85 3.02
C LEU A 42 6.92 -22.60 1.88
N ARG A 43 6.52 -23.66 1.20
CA ARG A 43 5.52 -23.60 0.14
C ARG A 43 4.33 -24.50 0.49
N LYS A 44 3.12 -24.01 0.19
CA LYS A 44 1.87 -24.77 0.27
C LYS A 44 1.08 -24.55 -1.01
N GLY A 45 1.18 -25.49 -1.96
CA GLY A 45 0.61 -25.27 -3.30
C GLY A 45 1.29 -24.10 -4.00
N GLY A 46 0.53 -23.05 -4.36
CA GLY A 46 1.05 -21.82 -4.97
C GLY A 46 1.36 -20.70 -3.98
N SER A 47 1.13 -20.92 -2.69
CA SER A 47 1.32 -19.90 -1.64
C SER A 47 2.66 -20.11 -0.93
N GLY A 48 3.31 -19.00 -0.58
CA GLY A 48 4.52 -18.99 0.25
C GLY A 48 4.17 -18.77 1.72
N ILE A 49 4.94 -19.39 2.61
CA ILE A 49 4.82 -19.23 4.06
C ILE A 49 6.21 -18.87 4.61
N VAL A 50 6.26 -17.86 5.47
CA VAL A 50 7.44 -17.52 6.26
C VAL A 50 7.21 -18.03 7.68
N ALA A 51 8.10 -18.89 8.17
CA ALA A 51 7.98 -19.50 9.49
C ALA A 51 9.29 -19.34 10.27
N PRO A 52 9.25 -19.16 11.60
CA PRO A 52 10.45 -19.10 12.42
C PRO A 52 11.01 -20.47 12.69
N GLY A 53 12.32 -20.52 12.85
CA GLY A 53 13.07 -21.67 13.39
C GLY A 53 13.14 -21.64 14.91
N ASP A 54 12.04 -21.27 15.58
CA ASP A 54 11.97 -21.14 17.04
C ASP A 54 10.64 -21.70 17.58
N ASP A 55 10.68 -22.34 18.74
CA ASP A 55 9.53 -23.05 19.32
C ASP A 55 8.59 -22.14 20.11
N GLU A 56 9.02 -20.98 20.53
CA GLU A 56 8.21 -20.03 21.30
C GLU A 56 7.56 -18.95 20.42
N LEU A 57 8.13 -18.69 19.23
CA LEU A 57 7.56 -17.72 18.30
C LEU A 57 6.29 -18.27 17.61
N MET A 58 5.45 -17.37 17.09
CA MET A 58 4.26 -17.75 16.31
C MET A 58 4.64 -18.66 15.15
N PRO A 59 3.92 -19.77 14.89
CA PRO A 59 4.27 -20.73 13.84
C PRO A 59 4.29 -20.16 12.42
N VAL A 60 3.66 -19.00 12.20
CA VAL A 60 3.61 -18.30 10.91
C VAL A 60 3.93 -16.84 11.14
N LEU A 61 5.02 -16.37 10.55
CA LEU A 61 5.40 -14.96 10.53
C LEU A 61 4.72 -14.21 9.38
N GLY A 62 4.53 -14.86 8.24
CA GLY A 62 3.87 -14.27 7.09
C GLY A 62 3.38 -15.33 6.09
N GLU A 63 2.44 -14.95 5.25
CA GLU A 63 1.92 -15.79 4.17
C GLU A 63 1.66 -14.95 2.93
N ALA A 64 2.21 -15.37 1.80
CA ALA A 64 2.03 -14.75 0.51
C ALA A 64 1.18 -15.64 -0.39
N GLU A 65 0.19 -15.07 -1.06
CA GLU A 65 -0.70 -15.80 -1.98
C GLU A 65 0.05 -16.34 -3.20
N ARG A 66 1.11 -15.64 -3.61
CA ARG A 66 2.02 -16.06 -4.67
C ARG A 66 3.45 -15.78 -4.23
N ALA A 67 4.23 -16.81 -4.06
CA ALA A 67 5.65 -16.65 -3.79
C ALA A 67 6.40 -17.85 -4.35
N ASP A 68 7.37 -17.57 -5.21
CA ASP A 68 8.34 -18.56 -5.67
C ASP A 68 9.65 -18.35 -4.92
N TYR A 69 9.79 -19.04 -3.82
CA TYR A 69 11.00 -18.99 -3.00
C TYR A 69 12.16 -19.81 -3.57
N THR A 70 12.00 -20.41 -4.76
CA THR A 70 13.08 -21.14 -5.46
C THR A 70 13.95 -20.21 -6.30
N ILE A 71 13.47 -19.01 -6.62
CA ILE A 71 14.22 -17.96 -7.33
C ILE A 71 14.80 -16.93 -6.36
N ASP A 72 15.64 -16.03 -6.85
CA ASP A 72 16.15 -14.93 -6.06
C ASP A 72 15.02 -14.02 -5.62
N LEU A 73 15.00 -13.71 -4.33
CA LEU A 73 14.06 -12.75 -3.78
C LEU A 73 14.42 -11.33 -4.25
N PRO A 74 13.44 -10.46 -4.47
CA PRO A 74 13.72 -9.05 -4.62
C PRO A 74 14.62 -8.56 -3.46
N PRO A 75 15.64 -7.73 -3.73
CA PRO A 75 16.66 -7.37 -2.73
C PRO A 75 16.08 -6.88 -1.40
N ASN A 76 15.06 -6.03 -1.46
CA ASN A 76 14.38 -5.50 -0.28
C ASN A 76 13.58 -6.56 0.51
N VAL A 77 13.11 -7.63 -0.14
CA VAL A 77 12.51 -8.78 0.56
C VAL A 77 13.59 -9.63 1.20
N ALA A 78 14.68 -9.87 0.47
CA ALA A 78 15.82 -10.63 0.98
C ALA A 78 16.43 -9.93 2.21
N ASP A 79 16.63 -8.61 2.14
CA ASP A 79 17.14 -7.81 3.26
C ASP A 79 16.21 -7.90 4.47
N TRP A 80 14.91 -7.69 4.26
CA TRP A 80 13.91 -7.78 5.33
C TRP A 80 13.86 -9.16 5.99
N LEU A 81 13.89 -10.25 5.21
CA LEU A 81 13.91 -11.60 5.75
C LEU A 81 15.23 -11.95 6.44
N THR A 82 16.35 -11.37 5.99
CA THR A 82 17.66 -11.56 6.62
C THR A 82 17.68 -10.91 8.01
N GLU A 83 17.15 -9.71 8.13
CA GLU A 83 17.04 -9.05 9.42
C GLU A 83 16.15 -9.81 10.40
N TYR A 84 15.09 -10.43 9.90
CA TYR A 84 14.25 -11.33 10.66
C TYR A 84 15.04 -12.52 11.20
N ALA A 85 15.87 -13.12 10.34
CA ALA A 85 16.70 -14.26 10.71
C ALA A 85 17.76 -13.88 11.76
N ASP A 86 18.37 -12.71 11.60
CA ASP A 86 19.35 -12.17 12.55
C ASP A 86 18.71 -11.92 13.93
N GLU A 87 17.47 -11.48 13.98
CA GLU A 87 16.77 -11.23 15.22
C GLU A 87 16.36 -12.51 15.95
N VAL A 88 15.83 -13.50 15.22
CA VAL A 88 15.54 -14.82 15.80
C VAL A 88 16.82 -15.46 16.32
N ASP A 89 17.93 -15.37 15.60
CA ASP A 89 19.23 -15.85 16.05
C ASP A 89 19.71 -15.13 17.32
N TRP A 90 19.54 -13.81 17.36
CA TRP A 90 19.88 -13.00 18.53
C TRP A 90 19.05 -13.36 19.76
N LEU A 91 17.75 -13.60 19.59
CA LEU A 91 16.86 -14.05 20.68
C LEU A 91 17.26 -15.43 21.20
N GLN A 92 17.61 -16.37 20.29
CA GLN A 92 18.04 -17.71 20.65
C GLN A 92 19.39 -17.74 21.39
N ASN A 93 20.27 -16.80 21.07
CA ASN A 93 21.58 -16.68 21.73
C ASN A 93 21.51 -15.95 23.09
N GLY A 94 20.31 -15.72 23.61
CA GLY A 94 20.10 -15.18 24.97
C GLY A 94 20.54 -13.72 25.14
N LYS A 95 20.80 -13.02 24.07
CA LYS A 95 21.14 -11.60 24.08
C LYS A 95 19.87 -10.78 24.20
N ARG A 96 19.39 -10.56 25.41
CA ARG A 96 18.33 -9.60 25.69
C ARG A 96 18.95 -8.23 25.96
N LEU A 97 18.60 -7.22 25.21
CA LEU A 97 18.78 -5.86 25.66
C LEU A 97 17.85 -5.65 26.87
N ILE A 98 18.43 -5.54 28.05
CA ILE A 98 17.73 -5.07 29.24
C ILE A 98 17.60 -3.55 29.08
N LEU A 99 16.72 -3.12 28.20
CA LEU A 99 16.15 -1.79 28.22
C LEU A 99 14.85 -1.95 28.98
N GLY A 100 14.80 -1.29 30.16
CA GLY A 100 13.80 -1.50 31.18
C GLY A 100 12.40 -1.86 30.69
N ASP A 101 11.87 -2.95 31.23
CA ASP A 101 10.46 -3.34 31.24
C ASP A 101 9.75 -3.47 29.88
N GLU A 102 10.45 -3.82 28.81
CA GLU A 102 9.84 -4.16 27.53
C GLU A 102 9.35 -5.63 27.58
N ARG A 103 8.06 -5.78 27.86
CA ARG A 103 7.35 -7.02 27.58
C ARG A 103 7.49 -7.34 26.08
N PRO A 104 7.55 -8.65 25.69
CA PRO A 104 7.39 -9.03 24.29
C PRO A 104 6.17 -8.29 23.72
N GLU A 105 6.32 -7.73 22.54
CA GLU A 105 5.16 -7.09 21.88
C GLU A 105 4.07 -8.15 21.74
N GLU A 106 3.04 -8.03 22.56
CA GLU A 106 1.86 -8.88 22.43
C GLU A 106 1.23 -8.60 21.07
N GLU A 107 0.76 -9.67 20.40
CA GLU A 107 -0.04 -9.50 19.18
C GLU A 107 -1.20 -8.55 19.48
N PRO A 108 -1.53 -7.63 18.58
CA PRO A 108 -2.62 -6.69 18.80
C PRO A 108 -3.92 -7.42 19.16
N ASN A 109 -4.58 -6.97 20.22
CA ASN A 109 -5.90 -7.51 20.54
C ASN A 109 -6.91 -7.09 19.47
N MET A 110 -7.23 -8.02 18.60
CA MET A 110 -8.17 -7.84 17.49
C MET A 110 -9.46 -8.63 17.69
N GLU A 111 -9.80 -9.00 18.94
CA GLU A 111 -10.99 -9.76 19.27
C GLU A 111 -12.26 -9.06 18.78
N GLY A 112 -13.21 -9.84 18.24
CA GLY A 112 -14.48 -9.34 17.69
C GLY A 112 -14.40 -8.67 16.32
N ARG A 113 -13.20 -8.51 15.73
CA ARG A 113 -13.01 -7.98 14.38
C ARG A 113 -13.44 -9.00 13.33
N LYS A 114 -13.93 -8.50 12.19
CA LYS A 114 -14.42 -9.33 11.07
C LYS A 114 -13.43 -9.31 9.92
N ASP A 115 -13.51 -10.32 9.06
CA ASP A 115 -12.76 -10.36 7.81
C ASP A 115 -13.07 -9.12 6.95
N ILE A 116 -12.02 -8.56 6.37
CA ILE A 116 -12.08 -7.51 5.35
C ILE A 116 -11.33 -8.04 4.14
N ALA A 117 -12.06 -8.29 3.04
CA ALA A 117 -11.45 -8.70 1.78
C ALA A 117 -10.49 -7.61 1.28
N TYR A 118 -9.32 -8.00 0.77
CA TYR A 118 -8.40 -7.03 0.24
C TYR A 118 -8.99 -6.24 -0.94
N MET A 119 -8.77 -4.94 -0.93
CA MET A 119 -9.44 -3.96 -1.78
C MET A 119 -8.66 -3.67 -3.06
N VAL A 120 -7.36 -3.49 -2.97
CA VAL A 120 -6.48 -3.09 -4.07
C VAL A 120 -6.15 -4.31 -4.92
N LYS A 121 -6.64 -4.34 -6.15
CA LYS A 121 -6.47 -5.49 -7.06
C LYS A 121 -5.25 -5.37 -7.95
N THR A 122 -4.63 -4.19 -8.00
CA THR A 122 -3.42 -3.95 -8.80
C THR A 122 -2.23 -4.71 -8.22
N ARG A 123 -1.39 -5.22 -9.12
CA ARG A 123 -0.13 -5.90 -8.80
C ARG A 123 0.98 -5.21 -9.59
N TRP A 124 1.24 -3.97 -9.20
CA TRP A 124 2.19 -3.13 -9.90
C TRP A 124 3.56 -3.16 -9.24
N GLY A 125 4.59 -2.81 -10.02
CA GLY A 125 5.97 -2.75 -9.57
C GLY A 125 6.60 -1.39 -9.84
N GLN A 126 7.89 -1.28 -9.59
CA GLN A 126 8.62 -0.01 -9.64
C GLN A 126 9.46 0.18 -10.90
N GLY A 127 9.80 -0.91 -11.56
CA GLY A 127 10.65 -0.94 -12.75
C GLY A 127 9.84 -0.86 -14.05
N LYS A 128 10.43 -1.35 -15.14
CA LYS A 128 9.75 -1.42 -16.45
C LYS A 128 8.64 -2.49 -16.42
N PRO A 129 7.42 -2.21 -16.91
CA PRO A 129 7.03 -1.03 -17.72
C PRO A 129 6.49 0.16 -16.93
N TYR A 130 6.32 0.07 -15.63
CA TYR A 130 5.68 1.06 -14.77
C TYR A 130 6.40 2.42 -14.77
N ASN A 131 7.72 2.42 -14.85
CA ASN A 131 8.55 3.62 -14.92
C ASN A 131 8.77 4.14 -16.36
N ASN A 132 7.94 3.75 -17.32
CA ASN A 132 8.22 4.00 -18.73
C ASN A 132 8.40 5.49 -19.08
N ASN A 133 7.73 6.38 -18.37
CA ASN A 133 7.84 7.83 -18.52
C ASN A 133 8.96 8.47 -17.68
N LEU A 134 9.57 7.73 -16.75
CA LEU A 134 10.51 8.28 -15.78
C LEU A 134 11.96 8.26 -16.31
N THR A 135 12.23 9.09 -17.32
CA THR A 135 13.60 9.41 -17.73
C THR A 135 13.91 10.82 -17.28
N ILE A 136 14.65 10.95 -16.17
CA ILE A 136 14.96 12.24 -15.51
C ILE A 136 16.41 12.60 -15.79
N GLN A 137 16.64 13.72 -16.49
CA GLN A 137 17.98 14.15 -16.93
C GLN A 137 18.78 13.01 -17.60
N GLY A 138 18.14 12.29 -18.53
CA GLY A 138 18.77 11.20 -19.28
C GLY A 138 18.93 9.87 -18.56
N ALA A 139 18.63 9.81 -17.27
CA ALA A 139 18.67 8.57 -16.49
C ALA A 139 17.28 7.94 -16.35
N LYS A 140 17.18 6.63 -16.54
CA LYS A 140 15.97 5.86 -16.29
C LYS A 140 15.83 5.59 -14.80
N CYS A 141 14.87 6.22 -14.15
CA CYS A 141 14.66 6.12 -12.71
C CYS A 141 13.54 5.12 -12.37
N LEU A 142 13.54 4.60 -11.15
CA LEU A 142 12.43 3.80 -10.62
C LEU A 142 11.26 4.72 -10.22
N THR A 143 10.04 4.16 -10.15
CA THR A 143 8.88 4.89 -9.62
C THR A 143 9.04 5.24 -8.16
N GLY A 144 9.68 4.36 -7.40
CA GLY A 144 9.77 4.41 -5.94
C GLY A 144 8.58 3.71 -5.26
N CYS A 145 8.85 3.12 -4.10
CA CYS A 145 7.86 2.32 -3.38
C CYS A 145 6.64 3.17 -2.93
N THR A 146 6.87 4.37 -2.42
CA THR A 146 5.80 5.28 -1.98
C THR A 146 4.90 5.69 -3.14
N ALA A 147 5.47 6.06 -4.28
CA ALA A 147 4.69 6.42 -5.46
C ALA A 147 3.90 5.21 -5.99
N THR A 148 4.50 4.02 -5.98
CA THR A 148 3.81 2.78 -6.40
C THR A 148 2.65 2.45 -5.47
N ALA A 149 2.83 2.51 -4.15
CA ALA A 149 1.77 2.26 -3.18
C ALA A 149 0.61 3.26 -3.34
N LEU A 150 0.92 4.56 -3.41
CA LEU A 150 -0.09 5.61 -3.61
C LEU A 150 -0.80 5.49 -4.96
N ALA A 151 -0.09 5.17 -6.05
CA ALA A 151 -0.70 4.98 -7.36
C ALA A 151 -1.70 3.81 -7.37
N GLN A 152 -1.40 2.72 -6.67
CA GLN A 152 -2.31 1.59 -6.51
C GLN A 152 -3.58 1.99 -5.72
N ILE A 153 -3.42 2.77 -4.64
CA ILE A 153 -4.56 3.32 -3.89
C ILE A 153 -5.38 4.30 -4.74
N MET A 154 -4.71 5.15 -5.53
CA MET A 154 -5.41 6.07 -6.43
C MET A 154 -6.16 5.33 -7.54
N HIS A 155 -5.60 4.24 -8.07
CA HIS A 155 -6.31 3.39 -9.02
C HIS A 155 -7.58 2.78 -8.39
N TYR A 156 -7.49 2.30 -7.16
CA TYR A 156 -8.66 1.78 -6.43
C TYR A 156 -9.79 2.82 -6.38
N TRP A 157 -9.49 4.06 -6.02
CA TRP A 157 -10.47 5.14 -5.99
C TRP A 157 -10.93 5.57 -7.38
N GLY A 158 -10.03 5.55 -8.37
CA GLY A 158 -10.31 5.99 -9.73
C GLY A 158 -11.29 5.09 -10.46
N VAL A 159 -11.14 3.76 -10.35
CA VAL A 159 -12.09 2.82 -10.98
C VAL A 159 -13.49 2.87 -10.37
N MET A 160 -13.60 3.38 -9.15
CA MET A 160 -14.89 3.66 -8.50
C MET A 160 -15.46 5.05 -8.85
N GLY A 161 -14.77 5.83 -9.69
CA GLY A 161 -15.20 7.15 -10.10
C GLY A 161 -14.93 8.28 -9.09
N TYR A 162 -14.13 8.03 -8.05
CA TYR A 162 -13.82 9.04 -7.03
C TYR A 162 -12.58 9.88 -7.33
N HIS A 163 -11.74 9.45 -8.26
CA HIS A 163 -10.52 10.17 -8.63
C HIS A 163 -10.37 10.23 -10.15
N ARG A 164 -10.27 11.42 -10.73
CA ARG A 164 -10.19 11.59 -12.19
C ARG A 164 -8.86 12.11 -12.68
N GLY A 165 -8.41 13.20 -12.13
CA GLY A 165 -7.28 13.94 -12.64
C GLY A 165 -6.49 14.65 -11.54
N CYS A 166 -5.69 15.61 -11.93
CA CYS A 166 -4.75 16.23 -11.04
C CYS A 166 -4.31 17.61 -11.53
N THR A 167 -3.83 18.43 -10.59
CA THR A 167 -3.40 19.79 -10.84
C THR A 167 -2.06 19.84 -11.58
N GLU A 168 -1.69 21.00 -12.10
CA GLU A 168 -0.34 21.28 -12.57
C GLU A 168 0.69 21.00 -11.48
N LEU A 169 1.82 20.40 -11.85
CA LEU A 169 2.95 20.15 -10.96
C LEU A 169 4.12 21.04 -11.34
N PRO A 170 4.58 21.91 -10.43
CA PRO A 170 5.78 22.72 -10.67
C PRO A 170 7.04 21.85 -10.70
N SER A 171 8.06 22.29 -11.42
CA SER A 171 9.39 21.69 -11.37
C SER A 171 10.00 21.77 -9.96
N TYR A 172 10.88 20.84 -9.65
CA TYR A 172 11.62 20.84 -8.38
C TYR A 172 12.97 20.13 -8.53
N GLN A 173 13.84 20.36 -7.56
CA GLN A 173 15.12 19.66 -7.45
C GLN A 173 15.49 19.51 -5.97
N TRP A 174 15.94 18.33 -5.59
CA TRP A 174 16.55 18.09 -4.30
C TRP A 174 18.04 18.47 -4.32
N SER A 175 18.59 18.86 -3.18
CA SER A 175 20.03 19.14 -3.07
C SER A 175 20.83 17.88 -3.41
N GLY A 176 21.69 17.98 -4.43
CA GLY A 176 22.42 16.83 -4.96
C GLY A 176 21.62 15.88 -5.85
N GLY A 177 20.28 16.05 -5.92
CA GLY A 177 19.40 15.23 -6.73
C GLY A 177 19.17 15.78 -8.14
N ARG A 178 18.37 15.08 -8.93
CA ARG A 178 18.03 15.42 -10.32
C ARG A 178 16.97 16.51 -10.36
N LYS A 179 17.07 17.40 -11.36
CA LYS A 179 16.01 18.35 -11.67
C LYS A 179 14.83 17.60 -12.30
N VAL A 180 13.66 17.71 -11.69
CA VAL A 180 12.40 17.17 -12.18
C VAL A 180 11.61 18.30 -12.83
N GLU A 181 11.26 18.11 -14.11
CA GLU A 181 10.54 19.13 -14.87
C GLU A 181 9.07 19.19 -14.46
N ALA A 182 8.46 20.36 -14.63
CA ALA A 182 7.04 20.60 -14.43
C ALA A 182 6.19 19.64 -15.27
N MET A 183 4.99 19.39 -14.82
CA MET A 183 4.02 18.54 -15.53
C MET A 183 2.67 19.27 -15.63
N PRO A 184 2.07 19.32 -16.83
CA PRO A 184 0.76 19.95 -16.98
C PRO A 184 -0.32 19.18 -16.21
N PRO A 185 -1.47 19.81 -15.92
CA PRO A 185 -2.56 19.13 -15.27
C PRO A 185 -3.09 17.98 -16.15
N ILE A 186 -3.55 16.92 -15.50
CA ILE A 186 -4.24 15.82 -16.18
C ILE A 186 -5.72 15.91 -15.77
N THR A 187 -6.58 16.16 -16.75
CA THR A 187 -8.02 16.30 -16.51
C THR A 187 -8.66 14.98 -16.12
N VAL A 188 -8.30 13.90 -16.83
CA VAL A 188 -8.81 12.55 -16.60
C VAL A 188 -7.70 11.54 -16.82
N TYR A 189 -7.47 10.67 -15.84
CA TYR A 189 -6.63 9.50 -16.04
C TYR A 189 -7.37 8.43 -16.85
N ASP A 190 -6.64 7.72 -17.67
CA ASP A 190 -7.18 6.62 -18.47
C ASP A 190 -7.32 5.33 -17.66
N TYR A 191 -8.22 5.33 -16.68
CA TYR A 191 -8.47 4.15 -15.85
C TYR A 191 -8.99 2.94 -16.65
N THR A 192 -9.56 3.15 -17.83
CA THR A 192 -10.09 2.07 -18.67
C THR A 192 -9.00 1.16 -19.25
N HIS A 193 -7.80 1.72 -19.46
CA HIS A 193 -6.63 0.96 -19.90
C HIS A 193 -5.67 0.59 -18.78
N MET A 194 -5.95 0.98 -17.53
CA MET A 194 -5.11 0.55 -16.41
C MET A 194 -5.45 -0.88 -16.01
N THR A 195 -4.64 -1.83 -16.46
CA THR A 195 -4.77 -3.23 -16.06
C THR A 195 -4.33 -3.44 -14.60
N THR A 196 -4.96 -4.37 -13.90
CA THR A 196 -4.57 -4.75 -12.53
C THR A 196 -3.30 -5.60 -12.47
N GLY A 197 -2.95 -6.27 -13.57
CA GLY A 197 -1.70 -7.04 -13.69
C GLY A 197 -0.58 -6.20 -14.31
N ARG A 198 0.44 -6.90 -14.83
CA ARG A 198 1.53 -6.25 -15.57
C ARG A 198 1.01 -5.71 -16.90
N PRO A 199 1.18 -4.41 -17.20
CA PRO A 199 0.78 -3.81 -18.47
C PRO A 199 1.54 -4.43 -19.65
N LYS A 200 0.84 -4.71 -20.76
CA LYS A 200 1.39 -5.41 -21.94
C LYS A 200 1.24 -4.61 -23.21
N THR A 201 0.09 -3.97 -23.41
CA THR A 201 -0.18 -3.15 -24.61
C THR A 201 0.37 -1.74 -24.44
N ALA A 202 0.58 -1.03 -25.53
CA ALA A 202 1.04 0.36 -25.50
C ALA A 202 0.06 1.27 -24.71
N ALA A 203 -1.24 1.04 -24.83
CA ALA A 203 -2.26 1.78 -24.10
C ALA A 203 -2.18 1.52 -22.60
N GLU A 204 -2.12 0.25 -22.17
CA GLU A 204 -1.97 -0.12 -20.77
C GLU A 204 -0.68 0.44 -20.14
N ILE A 205 0.44 0.33 -20.88
CA ILE A 205 1.74 0.85 -20.43
C ILE A 205 1.66 2.38 -20.26
N SER A 206 1.10 3.07 -21.24
CA SER A 206 0.95 4.53 -21.21
C SER A 206 0.08 4.96 -20.03
N ALA A 207 -1.08 4.32 -19.85
CA ALA A 207 -2.01 4.65 -18.79
C ALA A 207 -1.39 4.50 -17.40
N VAL A 208 -0.79 3.33 -17.12
CA VAL A 208 -0.18 3.05 -15.80
C VAL A 208 1.06 3.90 -15.57
N ALA A 209 1.96 4.04 -16.57
CA ALA A 209 3.18 4.83 -16.43
C ALA A 209 2.88 6.33 -16.23
N THR A 210 1.80 6.84 -16.82
CA THR A 210 1.35 8.23 -16.61
C THR A 210 0.90 8.45 -15.17
N LEU A 211 0.10 7.54 -14.60
CA LEU A 211 -0.30 7.64 -13.19
C LEU A 211 0.93 7.56 -12.26
N MET A 212 1.83 6.61 -12.51
CA MET A 212 3.07 6.45 -11.72
C MET A 212 3.96 7.70 -11.77
N GLU A 213 4.18 8.25 -12.97
CA GLU A 213 4.95 9.48 -13.15
C GLU A 213 4.34 10.64 -12.37
N TYR A 214 3.02 10.80 -12.54
CA TYR A 214 2.32 11.91 -11.90
C TYR A 214 2.37 11.80 -10.38
N VAL A 215 2.05 10.63 -9.82
CA VAL A 215 2.10 10.43 -8.36
C VAL A 215 3.50 10.69 -7.83
N GLY A 216 4.52 10.11 -8.45
CA GLY A 216 5.89 10.30 -8.04
C GLY A 216 6.33 11.78 -8.05
N LYS A 217 5.96 12.53 -9.09
CA LYS A 217 6.23 13.97 -9.17
C LYS A 217 5.39 14.79 -8.17
N ALA A 218 4.11 14.42 -7.99
CA ALA A 218 3.23 15.10 -7.05
C ALA A 218 3.74 15.05 -5.62
N ILE A 219 4.29 13.92 -5.20
CA ILE A 219 4.86 13.74 -3.85
C ILE A 219 6.32 14.20 -3.73
N LYS A 220 6.87 14.81 -4.77
CA LYS A 220 8.27 15.27 -4.85
C LYS A 220 9.29 14.16 -4.60
N SER A 221 9.10 12.99 -5.24
CA SER A 221 10.06 11.90 -5.16
C SER A 221 11.46 12.34 -5.59
N ASP A 222 12.47 11.83 -4.91
CA ASP A 222 13.88 11.95 -5.32
C ASP A 222 14.20 10.79 -6.26
N PHE A 223 14.05 11.05 -7.56
CA PHE A 223 14.13 10.03 -8.60
C PHE A 223 15.57 9.61 -8.89
N GLU A 224 15.89 8.34 -8.63
CA GLU A 224 17.18 7.76 -8.94
C GLU A 224 17.05 6.37 -9.62
N PRO A 225 18.04 5.96 -10.43
CA PRO A 225 18.03 4.64 -11.09
C PRO A 225 18.08 3.47 -10.10
N GLY A 226 18.81 3.63 -9.00
CA GLY A 226 19.02 2.59 -7.99
C GLY A 226 17.97 2.53 -6.89
N GLY A 227 17.15 3.58 -6.75
CA GLY A 227 16.12 3.64 -5.71
C GLY A 227 15.57 5.04 -5.54
N THR A 228 14.28 5.21 -5.74
CA THR A 228 13.59 6.49 -5.64
C THR A 228 12.95 6.64 -4.27
N GLY A 229 13.28 7.71 -3.56
CA GLY A 229 12.80 8.01 -2.21
C GLY A 229 11.69 9.05 -2.16
N ALA A 230 10.90 9.03 -1.07
CA ALA A 230 9.96 10.09 -0.72
C ALA A 230 9.83 10.20 0.80
N TRP A 231 9.62 11.41 1.31
CA TRP A 231 9.59 11.69 2.75
C TRP A 231 8.20 12.10 3.21
N PRO A 232 7.61 11.43 4.21
CA PRO A 232 6.25 11.71 4.69
C PRO A 232 6.03 13.18 5.07
N SER A 233 6.99 13.82 5.72
CA SER A 233 6.92 15.25 6.08
C SER A 233 6.77 16.18 4.88
N VAL A 234 7.22 15.74 3.71
CA VAL A 234 7.10 16.49 2.45
C VAL A 234 5.81 16.14 1.72
N PHE A 235 5.53 14.83 1.55
CA PHE A 235 4.47 14.44 0.65
C PHE A 235 3.07 14.52 1.27
N ILE A 236 2.89 14.31 2.57
CA ILE A 236 1.55 14.34 3.20
C ILE A 236 0.79 15.64 2.91
N PRO A 237 1.38 16.83 3.07
CA PRO A 237 0.69 18.08 2.71
C PRO A 237 0.35 18.18 1.22
N LEU A 238 1.14 17.50 0.37
CA LEU A 238 0.95 17.53 -1.08
C LEU A 238 -0.16 16.59 -1.56
N LEU A 239 -0.52 15.57 -0.77
CA LEU A 239 -1.60 14.65 -1.13
C LEU A 239 -2.93 15.40 -1.30
N LYS A 240 -3.25 16.32 -0.41
CA LYS A 240 -4.46 17.13 -0.52
C LYS A 240 -4.40 18.12 -1.69
N SER A 241 -3.32 18.90 -1.77
CA SER A 241 -3.23 20.01 -2.73
C SER A 241 -2.99 19.56 -4.17
N ARG A 242 -2.33 18.42 -4.38
CA ARG A 242 -1.95 17.94 -5.71
C ARG A 242 -2.74 16.73 -6.19
N LEU A 243 -3.01 15.79 -5.27
CA LEU A 243 -3.72 14.55 -5.58
C LEU A 243 -5.17 14.56 -5.12
N ARG A 244 -5.66 15.69 -4.59
CA ARG A 244 -7.05 15.88 -4.13
C ARG A 244 -7.52 14.79 -3.16
N LEU A 245 -6.58 14.26 -2.39
CA LEU A 245 -6.87 13.31 -1.32
C LEU A 245 -7.19 14.08 -0.02
N GLY A 246 -8.22 13.64 0.67
CA GLY A 246 -8.70 14.31 1.90
C GLY A 246 -7.79 14.07 3.09
N ASN A 247 -8.23 14.36 4.24
CA ASN A 247 -7.63 14.44 5.58
C ASN A 247 -6.54 13.41 5.93
N VAL A 248 -5.52 13.26 5.06
CA VAL A 248 -4.43 12.32 5.25
C VAL A 248 -3.57 12.75 6.43
N ARG A 249 -3.37 11.83 7.35
CA ARG A 249 -2.49 12.01 8.50
C ARG A 249 -1.60 10.79 8.72
N GLN A 250 -0.46 11.02 9.32
CA GLN A 250 0.43 9.93 9.73
C GLN A 250 0.11 9.49 11.14
N ILE A 251 0.13 8.17 11.34
CA ILE A 251 0.18 7.52 12.65
C ILE A 251 1.44 6.66 12.73
N THR A 252 1.93 6.42 13.92
CA THR A 252 3.10 5.58 14.17
C THR A 252 2.80 4.56 15.26
N ALA A 253 3.41 3.39 15.17
CA ALA A 253 3.30 2.38 16.21
C ALA A 253 3.91 2.88 17.53
N SER A 254 4.97 3.69 17.48
CA SER A 254 5.58 4.28 18.68
C SER A 254 4.66 5.23 19.45
N SER A 255 3.73 5.91 18.75
CA SER A 255 2.79 6.84 19.40
C SER A 255 1.52 6.19 19.90
N LEU A 256 1.06 5.10 19.27
CA LEU A 256 -0.22 4.46 19.58
C LEU A 256 -0.09 3.11 20.30
N GLY A 257 1.12 2.58 20.41
CA GLY A 257 1.32 1.17 20.72
C GLY A 257 0.85 0.25 19.57
N ASN A 258 1.15 -1.03 19.67
CA ASN A 258 0.77 -1.99 18.62
C ASN A 258 -0.74 -2.16 18.48
N ASP A 259 -1.46 -2.26 19.59
CA ASP A 259 -2.92 -2.38 19.62
C ASP A 259 -3.59 -1.17 18.97
N GLY A 260 -3.21 0.03 19.39
CA GLY A 260 -3.77 1.27 18.85
C GLY A 260 -3.44 1.46 17.37
N PHE A 261 -2.23 1.09 16.95
CA PHE A 261 -1.80 1.17 15.56
C PHE A 261 -2.58 0.19 14.68
N ALA A 262 -2.68 -1.09 15.10
CA ALA A 262 -3.44 -2.10 14.37
C ALA A 262 -4.94 -1.78 14.34
N ALA A 263 -5.51 -1.30 15.45
CA ALA A 263 -6.90 -0.89 15.52
C ALA A 263 -7.19 0.27 14.56
N ALA A 264 -6.34 1.30 14.53
CA ALA A 264 -6.52 2.44 13.62
C ALA A 264 -6.44 2.02 12.15
N ILE A 265 -5.54 1.10 11.80
CA ILE A 265 -5.47 0.55 10.44
C ILE A 265 -6.73 -0.25 10.13
N TYR A 266 -7.16 -1.13 11.02
CA TYR A 266 -8.39 -1.89 10.82
C TYR A 266 -9.60 -0.98 10.60
N ASP A 267 -9.75 0.10 11.35
CA ASP A 267 -10.87 1.04 11.23
C ASP A 267 -10.87 1.75 9.85
N GLU A 268 -9.69 2.05 9.30
CA GLU A 268 -9.57 2.53 7.91
C GLU A 268 -10.04 1.48 6.91
N LEU A 269 -9.58 0.23 7.07
CA LEU A 269 -9.96 -0.86 6.17
C LEU A 269 -11.46 -1.17 6.27
N ALA A 270 -12.02 -1.16 7.46
CA ALA A 270 -13.47 -1.35 7.70
C ALA A 270 -14.32 -0.24 7.07
N ALA A 271 -13.74 0.95 6.93
CA ALA A 271 -14.36 2.08 6.23
C ALA A 271 -14.08 2.09 4.71
N GLY A 272 -13.50 1.01 4.16
CA GLY A 272 -13.20 0.89 2.73
C GLY A 272 -12.02 1.74 2.26
N ARG A 273 -11.12 2.14 3.16
CA ARG A 273 -9.96 2.98 2.85
C ARG A 273 -8.65 2.20 2.95
N PRO A 274 -8.00 1.87 1.83
CA PRO A 274 -6.66 1.29 1.84
C PRO A 274 -5.66 2.26 2.49
N VAL A 275 -4.67 1.68 3.18
CA VAL A 275 -3.67 2.42 3.96
C VAL A 275 -2.31 2.29 3.28
N GLU A 276 -1.60 3.40 3.11
CA GLU A 276 -0.18 3.37 2.77
C GLU A 276 0.62 3.24 4.06
N MET A 277 1.41 2.20 4.14
CA MET A 277 2.29 1.92 5.27
C MET A 277 3.75 1.99 4.88
N SER A 278 4.60 2.27 5.85
CA SER A 278 6.04 2.10 5.69
C SER A 278 6.67 1.54 6.95
N GLY A 279 7.73 0.76 6.73
CA GLY A 279 8.68 0.35 7.74
C GLY A 279 10.09 0.74 7.33
N ARG A 280 10.99 0.91 8.29
CA ARG A 280 12.42 1.16 8.05
C ARG A 280 13.26 0.07 8.68
N HIS A 281 14.38 -0.20 8.05
CA HIS A 281 15.47 -1.01 8.53
C HIS A 281 16.80 -0.24 8.48
N SER A 282 17.90 -0.82 8.95
CA SER A 282 19.21 -0.15 9.03
C SER A 282 19.71 0.38 7.67
N ASN A 283 19.38 -0.30 6.58
CA ASN A 283 19.87 -0.01 5.24
C ASN A 283 18.84 0.67 4.33
N GLY A 284 17.64 1.02 4.83
CA GLY A 284 16.63 1.68 4.03
C GLY A 284 15.22 1.57 4.60
N GLY A 285 14.24 1.94 3.80
CA GLY A 285 12.82 1.83 4.12
C GLY A 285 12.03 1.34 2.92
N HIS A 286 10.85 0.81 3.18
CA HIS A 286 9.91 0.41 2.14
C HIS A 286 8.50 0.89 2.46
N SER A 287 7.80 1.36 1.42
CA SER A 287 6.38 1.72 1.47
C SER A 287 5.56 0.70 0.70
N PHE A 288 4.41 0.34 1.25
CA PHE A 288 3.52 -0.70 0.73
C PHE A 288 2.06 -0.38 1.06
N VAL A 289 1.13 -1.15 0.52
CA VAL A 289 -0.30 -0.99 0.79
C VAL A 289 -0.76 -2.06 1.78
N CYS A 290 -1.52 -1.64 2.80
CA CYS A 290 -2.30 -2.51 3.64
C CYS A 290 -3.78 -2.30 3.27
N ASP A 291 -4.49 -3.36 2.88
CA ASP A 291 -5.81 -3.21 2.26
C ASP A 291 -6.83 -4.32 2.57
N GLY A 292 -6.51 -5.19 3.51
CA GLY A 292 -7.41 -6.26 3.95
C GLY A 292 -7.06 -6.80 5.33
N TYR A 293 -7.96 -7.57 5.92
CA TYR A 293 -7.77 -8.19 7.23
C TYR A 293 -8.42 -9.57 7.30
N ARG A 294 -7.75 -10.51 7.94
CA ARG A 294 -8.25 -11.86 8.16
C ARG A 294 -8.39 -12.12 9.66
N ALA A 295 -9.63 -12.26 10.11
CA ALA A 295 -9.97 -12.39 11.53
C ALA A 295 -9.52 -13.72 12.14
N SER A 296 -9.44 -14.79 11.35
CA SER A 296 -9.10 -16.13 11.85
C SER A 296 -7.70 -16.25 12.46
N ASP A 297 -6.79 -15.34 12.10
CA ASP A 297 -5.39 -15.30 12.59
C ASP A 297 -4.84 -13.89 12.80
N GLY A 298 -5.72 -12.87 12.81
CA GLY A 298 -5.36 -11.49 13.12
C GLY A 298 -4.45 -10.78 12.11
N LYS A 299 -4.31 -11.31 10.89
CA LYS A 299 -3.35 -10.81 9.91
C LYS A 299 -3.94 -9.82 8.93
N PHE A 300 -3.11 -8.88 8.53
CA PHE A 300 -3.42 -7.85 7.54
C PHE A 300 -2.88 -8.25 6.17
N HIS A 301 -3.67 -7.98 5.13
CA HIS A 301 -3.21 -8.16 3.74
C HIS A 301 -2.29 -7.03 3.34
N ILE A 302 -1.12 -7.39 2.81
CA ILE A 302 -0.09 -6.46 2.36
C ILE A 302 0.15 -6.67 0.85
N ASN A 303 0.10 -5.57 0.11
CA ASN A 303 0.56 -5.48 -1.28
C ASN A 303 1.88 -4.72 -1.28
N TRP A 304 2.97 -5.43 -1.60
CA TRP A 304 4.33 -4.91 -1.49
C TRP A 304 4.74 -4.00 -2.65
N GLY A 305 3.97 -3.93 -3.72
CA GLY A 305 4.33 -3.16 -4.91
C GLY A 305 5.47 -3.80 -5.73
N TRP A 306 5.52 -5.14 -5.76
CA TRP A 306 6.52 -5.94 -6.48
C TRP A 306 5.88 -6.89 -7.49
N GLU A 307 4.98 -6.40 -8.31
CA GLU A 307 4.25 -7.15 -9.34
C GLU A 307 3.40 -8.30 -8.76
N GLY A 308 3.01 -8.21 -7.48
CA GLY A 308 2.26 -9.23 -6.76
C GLY A 308 3.13 -10.28 -6.07
N ASP A 309 4.45 -10.18 -6.21
CA ASP A 309 5.35 -11.07 -5.50
C ASP A 309 5.30 -10.78 -4.00
N ASN A 310 5.13 -11.86 -3.23
CA ASN A 310 4.98 -11.84 -1.77
C ASN A 310 3.74 -11.10 -1.24
N ASP A 311 2.81 -10.65 -2.08
CA ASP A 311 1.54 -10.13 -1.59
C ASP A 311 0.81 -11.21 -0.76
N GLY A 312 0.24 -10.82 0.38
CA GLY A 312 -0.42 -11.79 1.26
C GLY A 312 -0.71 -11.26 2.66
N TYR A 313 -0.95 -12.17 3.60
CA TYR A 313 -1.37 -11.87 4.96
C TYR A 313 -0.22 -11.97 5.95
N TYR A 314 0.04 -10.87 6.67
CA TYR A 314 1.15 -10.72 7.61
C TYR A 314 0.66 -10.24 8.97
N ALA A 315 1.28 -10.73 10.04
CA ALA A 315 1.06 -10.17 11.37
C ALA A 315 1.64 -8.76 11.46
N MET A 316 0.98 -7.85 12.14
CA MET A 316 1.44 -6.47 12.28
C MET A 316 2.70 -6.38 13.15
N THR A 317 2.88 -7.31 14.08
CA THR A 317 4.09 -7.48 14.89
C THR A 317 5.22 -8.14 14.09
N ALA A 318 4.86 -8.93 13.09
CA ALA A 318 5.81 -9.60 12.23
C ALA A 318 6.41 -8.72 11.12
N LEU A 319 5.88 -7.52 10.90
CA LEU A 319 6.57 -6.46 10.16
C LEU A 319 7.72 -5.89 11.00
N ASN A 320 7.82 -6.31 12.26
CA ASN A 320 8.77 -5.80 13.20
C ASN A 320 8.93 -6.73 14.43
N PRO A 321 9.76 -7.76 14.33
CA PRO A 321 10.02 -8.67 15.45
C PRO A 321 10.94 -8.02 16.49
N GLY A 322 10.41 -7.65 17.57
CA GLY A 322 10.97 -7.51 18.93
C GLY A 322 12.14 -6.62 19.14
N THR A 323 12.98 -6.13 19.38
CA THR A 323 13.96 -5.35 20.17
C THR A 323 14.82 -4.36 19.41
N ARG A 324 14.80 -4.34 18.08
CA ARG A 324 15.48 -3.31 17.28
C ARG A 324 14.53 -2.19 16.88
N THR A 325 15.09 -1.02 16.66
CA THR A 325 14.50 0.29 16.36
C THR A 325 13.47 0.35 15.20
N TYR A 326 13.10 -0.75 14.57
CA TYR A 326 11.99 -0.83 13.62
C TYR A 326 10.65 -0.49 14.23
N ASN A 327 10.42 -0.84 15.49
CA ASN A 327 9.20 -0.52 16.23
C ASN A 327 8.98 0.98 16.30
N ALA A 328 10.03 1.75 16.45
CA ALA A 328 9.96 3.21 16.49
C ALA A 328 9.65 3.85 15.12
N GLN A 329 9.64 3.09 14.02
CA GLN A 329 9.54 3.65 12.69
C GLN A 329 8.42 3.04 11.83
N LYS A 330 7.64 2.07 12.35
CA LYS A 330 6.40 1.66 11.67
C LYS A 330 5.46 2.86 11.62
N SER A 331 5.07 3.24 10.42
CA SER A 331 4.14 4.35 10.22
C SER A 331 3.14 4.04 9.13
N ALA A 332 1.97 4.64 9.24
CA ALA A 332 0.91 4.51 8.27
C ALA A 332 0.32 5.88 7.95
N ARG A 333 -0.08 6.08 6.70
CA ARG A 333 -0.86 7.23 6.26
C ARG A 333 -2.30 6.77 6.15
N ILE A 334 -3.13 7.29 7.01
CA ILE A 334 -4.56 7.01 7.10
C ILE A 334 -5.37 8.20 6.61
N GLY A 335 -6.65 7.96 6.28
CA GLY A 335 -7.51 8.98 5.68
C GLY A 335 -7.21 9.20 4.20
N ILE A 336 -6.57 8.26 3.52
CA ILE A 336 -6.33 8.35 2.07
C ILE A 336 -7.61 8.02 1.32
N CYS A 337 -8.42 9.04 1.13
CA CYS A 337 -9.64 8.98 0.32
C CYS A 337 -9.79 10.27 -0.46
N PRO A 338 -10.50 10.28 -1.58
CA PRO A 338 -10.85 11.51 -2.27
C PRO A 338 -11.57 12.47 -1.33
N ALA A 339 -11.29 13.76 -1.48
CA ALA A 339 -11.87 14.79 -0.62
C ALA A 339 -13.39 14.89 -0.79
N TYR A 340 -13.88 14.46 -1.94
CA TYR A 340 -15.29 14.43 -2.32
C TYR A 340 -15.51 13.42 -3.45
N LYS A 341 -16.72 12.96 -3.61
CA LYS A 341 -17.15 12.15 -4.74
C LYS A 341 -17.37 13.06 -5.96
N LEU A 342 -16.80 12.69 -7.09
CA LEU A 342 -16.98 13.49 -8.30
C LEU A 342 -18.46 13.57 -8.68
N GLY A 343 -18.95 14.79 -8.92
CA GLY A 343 -20.36 15.04 -9.19
C GLY A 343 -21.22 15.24 -7.94
N ASP A 344 -20.70 14.96 -6.75
CA ASP A 344 -21.32 15.29 -5.47
C ASP A 344 -20.91 16.72 -5.09
N ALA A 345 -21.54 17.68 -5.78
CA ALA A 345 -21.18 19.08 -5.68
C ALA A 345 -21.68 19.75 -4.37
N ASN A 346 -22.67 19.15 -3.72
CA ASN A 346 -23.20 19.61 -2.44
C ASN A 346 -22.58 18.89 -1.22
N GLY A 347 -21.87 17.79 -1.43
CA GLY A 347 -21.17 17.03 -0.39
C GLY A 347 -22.07 16.12 0.44
N ASP A 348 -23.24 15.71 -0.05
CA ASP A 348 -24.20 14.86 0.68
C ASP A 348 -23.96 13.35 0.46
N GLY A 349 -22.99 12.98 -0.38
CA GLY A 349 -22.61 11.60 -0.69
C GLY A 349 -23.39 10.97 -1.84
N ASN A 350 -24.40 11.64 -2.39
CA ASN A 350 -25.21 11.18 -3.52
C ASN A 350 -25.00 12.08 -4.73
N ILE A 351 -25.10 11.52 -5.93
CA ILE A 351 -25.08 12.30 -7.16
C ILE A 351 -26.49 12.35 -7.70
N ASN A 352 -27.12 13.55 -7.66
CA ASN A 352 -28.50 13.74 -8.05
C ASN A 352 -28.77 15.21 -8.48
N VAL A 353 -30.04 15.60 -8.67
CA VAL A 353 -30.39 16.93 -9.13
C VAL A 353 -29.97 18.05 -8.15
N SER A 354 -29.78 17.73 -6.85
CA SER A 354 -29.31 18.72 -5.87
C SER A 354 -27.87 19.17 -6.19
N ASP A 355 -27.04 18.31 -6.79
CA ASP A 355 -25.68 18.66 -7.20
C ASP A 355 -25.69 19.56 -8.43
N VAL A 356 -26.59 19.29 -9.37
CA VAL A 356 -26.84 20.19 -10.51
C VAL A 356 -27.15 21.61 -9.98
N MET A 357 -27.99 21.70 -8.98
CA MET A 357 -28.35 22.99 -8.37
C MET A 357 -27.16 23.64 -7.63
N ALA A 358 -26.30 22.83 -6.98
CA ALA A 358 -25.09 23.33 -6.33
C ALA A 358 -24.12 23.93 -7.35
N VAL A 359 -23.90 23.28 -8.49
CA VAL A 359 -23.08 23.82 -9.58
C VAL A 359 -23.69 25.08 -10.18
N VAL A 360 -25.01 25.11 -10.45
CA VAL A 360 -25.71 26.29 -10.96
C VAL A 360 -25.57 27.48 -10.00
N ASN A 361 -25.70 27.25 -8.70
CA ASN A 361 -25.50 28.28 -7.68
C ASN A 361 -24.06 28.81 -7.69
N SER A 362 -23.08 27.94 -7.85
CA SER A 362 -21.67 28.31 -7.96
C SER A 362 -21.38 29.16 -9.21
N ILE A 363 -21.96 28.79 -10.36
CA ILE A 363 -21.91 29.59 -11.60
C ILE A 363 -22.48 30.98 -11.37
N ASN A 364 -23.67 31.07 -10.77
CA ASN A 364 -24.35 32.36 -10.49
C ASN A 364 -23.52 33.22 -9.53
N ALA A 365 -22.88 32.62 -8.55
CA ALA A 365 -21.98 33.28 -7.61
C ALA A 365 -20.59 33.61 -8.20
N LYS A 366 -20.29 33.18 -9.43
CA LYS A 366 -18.96 33.27 -10.08
C LYS A 366 -17.85 32.67 -9.22
N GLN A 367 -18.16 31.55 -8.58
CA GLN A 367 -17.24 30.80 -7.75
C GLN A 367 -16.85 29.50 -8.48
N THR A 368 -15.59 29.11 -8.35
CA THR A 368 -15.09 27.82 -8.79
C THR A 368 -14.49 27.09 -7.60
N SER A 369 -14.86 25.85 -7.42
CA SER A 369 -14.27 24.95 -6.43
C SER A 369 -14.03 23.59 -7.08
N ASP A 370 -13.14 22.81 -6.49
CA ASP A 370 -12.87 21.46 -6.96
C ASP A 370 -14.12 20.55 -6.95
N GLN A 371 -15.10 20.82 -6.09
CA GLN A 371 -16.37 20.09 -6.05
C GLN A 371 -17.32 20.47 -7.19
N THR A 372 -17.29 21.72 -7.62
CA THR A 372 -18.18 22.24 -8.64
C THR A 372 -17.58 22.28 -10.05
N ASP A 373 -16.24 22.18 -10.15
CA ASP A 373 -15.50 21.94 -11.39
C ASP A 373 -15.46 20.42 -11.65
N VAL A 374 -16.58 19.89 -12.08
CA VAL A 374 -16.80 18.44 -12.20
C VAL A 374 -16.01 17.84 -13.37
N ASN A 375 -15.79 18.60 -14.41
CA ASN A 375 -14.98 18.16 -15.56
C ASN A 375 -13.48 18.44 -15.41
N SER A 376 -13.07 19.12 -14.33
CA SER A 376 -11.69 19.47 -13.98
C SER A 376 -10.98 20.33 -15.03
N ASP A 377 -11.71 21.24 -15.71
CA ASP A 377 -11.11 22.16 -16.69
C ASP A 377 -10.65 23.50 -16.08
N GLY A 378 -10.77 23.64 -14.76
CA GLY A 378 -10.38 24.82 -13.98
C GLY A 378 -11.45 25.88 -13.90
N LYS A 379 -12.68 25.59 -14.32
CA LYS A 379 -13.82 26.49 -14.29
C LYS A 379 -15.04 25.75 -13.78
N THR A 380 -15.96 26.50 -13.21
CA THR A 380 -17.30 25.99 -12.93
C THR A 380 -18.25 26.65 -13.92
N ASP A 381 -18.70 25.91 -14.94
CA ASP A 381 -19.57 26.42 -16.00
C ASP A 381 -20.65 25.39 -16.42
N ARG A 382 -21.32 25.65 -17.53
CA ARG A 382 -22.39 24.80 -18.05
C ARG A 382 -21.93 23.34 -18.33
N LYS A 383 -20.66 23.12 -18.66
CA LYS A 383 -20.16 21.78 -18.95
C LYS A 383 -20.16 20.88 -17.72
N ASP A 384 -19.99 21.46 -16.51
CA ASP A 384 -20.05 20.73 -15.25
C ASP A 384 -21.49 20.29 -14.94
N VAL A 385 -22.45 21.18 -15.22
CA VAL A 385 -23.87 20.84 -15.15
C VAL A 385 -24.18 19.69 -16.10
N ASP A 386 -23.76 19.80 -17.35
CA ASP A 386 -24.02 18.79 -18.38
C ASP A 386 -23.37 17.45 -18.01
N ALA A 387 -22.18 17.46 -17.39
CA ALA A 387 -21.48 16.26 -16.92
C ALA A 387 -22.27 15.52 -15.82
N ILE A 388 -22.83 16.25 -14.85
CA ILE A 388 -23.67 15.64 -13.79
C ILE A 388 -24.98 15.11 -14.39
N VAL A 389 -25.62 15.87 -15.28
CA VAL A 389 -26.87 15.46 -15.95
C VAL A 389 -26.66 14.19 -16.76
N ASP A 390 -25.60 14.13 -17.56
CA ASP A 390 -25.25 12.94 -18.34
C ASP A 390 -25.04 11.71 -17.44
N HIS A 391 -24.40 11.90 -16.29
CA HIS A 391 -24.21 10.83 -15.30
C HIS A 391 -25.54 10.34 -14.73
N ILE A 392 -26.42 11.25 -14.31
CA ILE A 392 -27.75 10.94 -13.75
C ILE A 392 -28.61 10.18 -14.77
N LEU A 393 -28.54 10.58 -16.05
CA LEU A 393 -29.29 9.96 -17.14
C LEU A 393 -28.64 8.64 -17.63
N GLY A 394 -27.47 8.27 -17.12
CA GLY A 394 -26.74 7.08 -17.54
C GLY A 394 -26.09 7.18 -18.93
N ASN A 395 -26.04 8.38 -19.52
CA ASN A 395 -25.42 8.61 -20.85
C ASN A 395 -23.90 8.50 -20.78
N LYS A 396 -23.30 8.96 -19.66
CA LYS A 396 -21.86 8.95 -19.44
C LYS A 396 -21.56 8.81 -17.96
N LYS A 397 -20.55 8.02 -17.61
CA LYS A 397 -20.02 7.99 -16.23
C LYS A 397 -19.14 9.22 -16.01
N LEU A 398 -19.28 9.82 -14.83
CA LEU A 398 -18.37 10.83 -14.32
C LEU A 398 -16.99 10.24 -14.04
#